data_fc13f07f5e4489a2657d7f40aeafc3f4
#
_entry.id   fc13f07f5e4489a2657d7f40aeafc3f4
#
_cell.length_a   1.000
_cell.length_b   1.000
_cell.length_c   1.000
_cell.angle_alpha   90.00
_cell.angle_beta   90.00
_cell.angle_gamma   90.00
#
_symmetry.space_group_name_H-M   'P 1'
#
loop_
_entity.id
_entity.type
_entity.pdbx_description
1 polymer ?
#
loop_
_entity_poly.entity_id
_entity_poly.type
_entity_poly.pdbx_seq_one_letter_code
_entity_poly.pdbx_strand_id
1 'polypeptide(L)'
;MRQTYGKLLPGMRLSDLSGKLIVIEGTDGAGRTTQINLLKPWLEELGHAVLDTGMTRSRLAGEGIRRAKEGNNLGHLTQSLFYATDFIDRLENEIVPALRAGFIVLTDRYIYSLLARAIVRGMDPTWIRSIYSVALVPDAVFYLRIGIDQLLPRVVFSRGFDYWESGMDLYPGHDMYDSFCKYQGALLSEFDQLGEEYKFETADASADADAVCVHLKKRILGILEPNPKETTVSNSCSDLIETFTQRVLESLIPQPNRAEVHAENGLEIASHQHNSAALSKDRVGRALDLPARLIPHTRQAV
;
A
#
# COMPACT_ATOMS: atom_id res chain seq x y z
N MET A 1 17.83 -6.27 7.75
CA MET A 1 17.28 -7.02 6.58
C MET A 1 15.77 -6.85 6.60
N ARG A 2 15.15 -6.44 5.46
CA ARG A 2 13.72 -6.25 5.35
C ARG A 2 12.98 -7.58 5.56
N GLN A 3 11.74 -7.54 6.09
CA GLN A 3 10.93 -8.72 6.41
C GLN A 3 9.47 -8.51 5.99
N THR A 4 8.70 -9.58 5.92
CA THR A 4 7.23 -9.58 5.86
C THR A 4 6.67 -10.15 7.16
N TYR A 5 5.38 -9.94 7.42
CA TYR A 5 4.71 -10.53 8.57
C TYR A 5 4.40 -12.03 8.42
N GLY A 6 4.69 -12.61 7.27
CA GLY A 6 4.51 -14.05 7.03
C GLY A 6 4.94 -14.45 5.63
N LYS A 7 4.06 -14.36 4.66
CA LYS A 7 4.31 -14.84 3.30
C LYS A 7 4.91 -13.74 2.42
N LEU A 8 5.73 -14.14 1.46
CA LEU A 8 6.20 -13.24 0.39
C LEU A 8 5.17 -13.18 -0.74
N LEU A 9 5.02 -12.02 -1.36
CA LEU A 9 4.33 -11.93 -2.65
C LEU A 9 5.10 -12.73 -3.72
N PRO A 10 4.39 -13.38 -4.66
CA PRO A 10 5.03 -14.08 -5.77
C PRO A 10 5.98 -13.16 -6.54
N GLY A 11 7.22 -13.61 -6.77
CA GLY A 11 8.24 -12.85 -7.50
C GLY A 11 8.87 -11.67 -6.75
N MET A 12 8.53 -11.45 -5.47
CA MET A 12 9.17 -10.42 -4.66
C MET A 12 10.46 -10.94 -4.02
N ARG A 13 11.54 -10.18 -4.17
CA ARG A 13 12.81 -10.38 -3.44
C ARG A 13 13.03 -9.21 -2.51
N LEU A 14 13.16 -9.48 -1.22
CA LEU A 14 13.32 -8.44 -0.20
C LEU A 14 14.64 -7.67 -0.33
N SER A 15 15.69 -8.32 -0.89
CA SER A 15 16.98 -7.71 -1.20
C SER A 15 16.89 -6.55 -2.19
N ASP A 16 15.87 -6.56 -3.06
CA ASP A 16 15.70 -5.56 -4.11
C ASP A 16 15.05 -4.26 -3.60
N LEU A 17 14.58 -4.26 -2.34
CA LEU A 17 13.83 -3.15 -1.75
C LEU A 17 14.77 -2.24 -0.95
N SER A 18 15.40 -1.27 -1.64
CA SER A 18 16.37 -0.34 -1.05
C SER A 18 15.72 0.90 -0.40
N GLY A 19 14.50 1.24 -0.76
CA GLY A 19 13.75 2.38 -0.21
C GLY A 19 13.38 2.21 1.27
N LYS A 20 12.67 3.17 1.85
CA LYS A 20 12.20 3.13 3.24
C LYS A 20 10.68 3.18 3.30
N LEU A 21 10.07 2.36 4.15
CA LEU A 21 8.63 2.33 4.40
C LEU A 21 8.33 2.93 5.77
N ILE A 22 7.71 4.09 5.79
CA ILE A 22 7.36 4.85 6.99
C ILE A 22 5.84 4.96 7.07
N VAL A 23 5.28 4.54 8.19
CA VAL A 23 3.85 4.48 8.44
C VAL A 23 3.46 5.55 9.46
N ILE A 24 2.41 6.30 9.15
CA ILE A 24 1.76 7.22 10.11
C ILE A 24 0.39 6.62 10.45
N GLU A 25 0.23 6.18 11.69
CA GLU A 25 -0.99 5.57 12.23
C GLU A 25 -1.69 6.46 13.24
N GLY A 26 -2.93 6.16 13.50
CA GLY A 26 -3.76 6.85 14.48
C GLY A 26 -5.24 6.85 14.11
N THR A 27 -6.07 7.27 15.07
CA THR A 27 -7.53 7.41 14.89
C THR A 27 -7.89 8.51 13.90
N ASP A 28 -9.16 8.54 13.48
CA ASP A 28 -9.66 9.62 12.63
C ASP A 28 -9.64 10.95 13.40
N GLY A 29 -9.05 11.98 12.80
CA GLY A 29 -8.85 13.29 13.47
C GLY A 29 -7.55 13.43 14.27
N ALA A 30 -6.69 12.39 14.33
CA ALA A 30 -5.40 12.46 15.05
C ALA A 30 -4.35 13.37 14.38
N GLY A 31 -4.58 13.84 13.14
CA GLY A 31 -3.67 14.77 12.45
C GLY A 31 -2.68 14.10 11.49
N ARG A 32 -2.89 12.83 11.12
CA ARG A 32 -2.00 12.07 10.20
C ARG A 32 -1.75 12.79 8.88
N THR A 33 -2.81 13.22 8.19
CA THR A 33 -2.70 13.93 6.91
C THR A 33 -1.92 15.23 7.04
N THR A 34 -2.10 15.95 8.16
CA THR A 34 -1.30 17.16 8.46
C THR A 34 0.18 16.82 8.54
N GLN A 35 0.53 15.76 9.26
CA GLN A 35 1.93 15.35 9.38
C GLN A 35 2.52 14.91 8.04
N ILE A 36 1.79 14.15 7.22
CA ILE A 36 2.26 13.73 5.89
C ILE A 36 2.50 14.96 4.98
N ASN A 37 1.59 15.93 5.01
CA ASN A 37 1.73 17.16 4.24
C ASN A 37 2.93 18.03 4.68
N LEU A 38 3.37 17.91 5.93
CA LEU A 38 4.56 18.58 6.45
C LEU A 38 5.84 17.77 6.19
N LEU A 39 5.76 16.46 6.26
CA LEU A 39 6.91 15.56 6.12
C LEU A 39 7.33 15.37 4.66
N LYS A 40 6.36 15.24 3.74
CA LYS A 40 6.65 14.97 2.34
C LYS A 40 7.52 16.04 1.70
N PRO A 41 7.15 17.35 1.67
CA PRO A 41 7.98 18.38 1.06
C PRO A 41 9.36 18.49 1.75
N TRP A 42 9.42 18.33 3.07
CA TRP A 42 10.68 18.32 3.79
C TRP A 42 11.62 17.19 3.35
N LEU A 43 11.12 15.98 3.12
CA LEU A 43 11.91 14.85 2.62
C LEU A 43 12.37 15.10 1.17
N GLU A 44 11.50 15.70 0.35
CA GLU A 44 11.84 16.09 -1.03
C GLU A 44 12.92 17.18 -1.05
N GLU A 45 12.89 18.16 -0.14
CA GLU A 45 13.94 19.18 0.05
C GLU A 45 15.29 18.55 0.47
N LEU A 46 15.27 17.43 1.19
CA LEU A 46 16.48 16.65 1.53
C LEU A 46 17.00 15.80 0.34
N GLY A 47 16.34 15.83 -0.81
CA GLY A 47 16.74 15.12 -2.02
C GLY A 47 16.19 13.72 -2.15
N HIS A 48 15.22 13.32 -1.33
CA HIS A 48 14.58 12.01 -1.43
C HIS A 48 13.38 12.03 -2.37
N ALA A 49 13.23 10.97 -3.17
CA ALA A 49 11.98 10.71 -3.88
C ALA A 49 10.95 10.12 -2.90
N VAL A 50 9.75 10.70 -2.84
CA VAL A 50 8.72 10.33 -1.86
C VAL A 50 7.45 9.87 -2.56
N LEU A 51 6.98 8.68 -2.20
CA LEU A 51 5.62 8.21 -2.52
C LEU A 51 4.72 8.45 -1.30
N ASP A 52 3.68 9.27 -1.47
CA ASP A 52 2.59 9.40 -0.51
C ASP A 52 1.42 8.50 -0.94
N THR A 53 1.10 7.52 -0.12
CA THR A 53 -0.02 6.60 -0.33
C THR A 53 -0.80 6.41 0.97
N GLY A 54 -1.89 5.65 0.94
CA GLY A 54 -2.71 5.44 2.12
C GLY A 54 -3.98 4.63 1.85
N MET A 55 -4.71 4.31 2.91
CA MET A 55 -5.93 3.51 2.85
C MET A 55 -6.96 4.14 1.90
N THR A 56 -7.66 3.31 1.12
CA THR A 56 -8.67 3.68 0.11
C THR A 56 -8.15 4.49 -1.08
N ARG A 57 -6.84 4.44 -1.35
CA ARG A 57 -6.21 5.12 -2.49
C ARG A 57 -5.85 4.18 -3.65
N SER A 58 -6.17 2.88 -3.54
CA SER A 58 -6.00 1.93 -4.65
C SER A 58 -6.80 2.36 -5.87
N ARG A 59 -6.19 2.28 -7.05
CA ARG A 59 -6.86 2.56 -8.32
C ARG A 59 -7.95 1.53 -8.64
N LEU A 60 -7.77 0.30 -8.16
CA LEU A 60 -8.70 -0.81 -8.38
C LEU A 60 -9.90 -0.74 -7.43
N ALA A 61 -9.68 -0.57 -6.13
CA ALA A 61 -10.69 -0.79 -5.10
C ALA A 61 -11.20 0.50 -4.43
N GLY A 62 -10.42 1.60 -4.44
CA GLY A 62 -10.73 2.81 -3.67
C GLY A 62 -12.08 3.44 -4.00
N GLU A 63 -12.46 3.52 -5.29
CA GLU A 63 -13.76 4.04 -5.70
C GLU A 63 -14.90 3.10 -5.27
N GLY A 64 -14.71 1.78 -5.42
CA GLY A 64 -15.69 0.78 -5.00
C GLY A 64 -15.97 0.83 -3.50
N ILE A 65 -14.91 1.03 -2.68
CA ILE A 65 -15.06 1.19 -1.23
C ILE A 65 -15.87 2.44 -0.90
N ARG A 66 -15.61 3.58 -1.55
CA ARG A 66 -16.35 4.82 -1.31
C ARG A 66 -17.84 4.64 -1.60
N ARG A 67 -18.17 4.11 -2.77
CA ARG A 67 -19.58 3.84 -3.17
C ARG A 67 -20.26 2.83 -2.24
N ALA A 68 -19.56 1.76 -1.85
CA ALA A 68 -20.12 0.77 -0.93
C ALA A 68 -20.42 1.35 0.46
N LYS A 69 -19.64 2.33 0.91
CA LYS A 69 -19.86 3.02 2.19
C LYS A 69 -21.05 3.99 2.17
N GLU A 70 -21.38 4.58 1.03
CA GLU A 70 -22.48 5.56 0.90
C GLU A 70 -23.84 4.96 1.30
N GLY A 71 -24.06 3.67 1.05
CA GLY A 71 -25.30 2.97 1.39
C GLY A 71 -25.47 2.60 2.87
N ASN A 72 -24.42 2.73 3.69
CA ASN A 72 -24.40 2.38 5.12
C ASN A 72 -24.88 0.95 5.44
N ASN A 73 -24.77 0.01 4.50
CA ASN A 73 -25.25 -1.38 4.62
C ASN A 73 -24.19 -2.42 4.33
N LEU A 74 -22.92 -2.02 4.33
CA LEU A 74 -21.80 -2.90 4.05
C LEU A 74 -21.53 -3.84 5.23
N GLY A 75 -21.63 -5.15 5.03
CA GLY A 75 -21.31 -6.14 6.05
C GLY A 75 -19.81 -6.12 6.42
N HIS A 76 -19.48 -6.42 7.66
CA HIS A 76 -18.11 -6.31 8.22
C HIS A 76 -17.09 -7.19 7.47
N LEU A 77 -17.49 -8.40 7.07
CA LEU A 77 -16.63 -9.30 6.28
C LEU A 77 -16.34 -8.70 4.90
N THR A 78 -17.37 -8.24 4.20
CA THR A 78 -17.22 -7.60 2.88
C THR A 78 -16.36 -6.35 2.99
N GLN A 79 -16.58 -5.52 4.01
CA GLN A 79 -15.77 -4.33 4.28
C GLN A 79 -14.28 -4.70 4.48
N SER A 80 -14.00 -5.74 5.29
CA SER A 80 -12.63 -6.19 5.54
C SER A 80 -11.94 -6.68 4.27
N LEU A 81 -12.68 -7.41 3.39
CA LEU A 81 -12.15 -7.89 2.11
C LEU A 81 -11.94 -6.76 1.10
N PHE A 82 -12.81 -5.76 1.06
CA PHE A 82 -12.59 -4.56 0.24
C PHE A 82 -11.31 -3.82 0.65
N TYR A 83 -11.11 -3.62 1.95
CA TYR A 83 -9.88 -3.00 2.45
C TYR A 83 -8.65 -3.88 2.21
N ALA A 84 -8.77 -5.20 2.27
CA ALA A 84 -7.68 -6.11 1.93
C ALA A 84 -7.30 -5.99 0.46
N THR A 85 -8.30 -5.91 -0.44
CA THR A 85 -8.06 -5.71 -1.88
C THR A 85 -7.37 -4.37 -2.13
N ASP A 86 -7.83 -3.26 -1.51
CA ASP A 86 -7.18 -1.95 -1.60
C ASP A 86 -5.72 -2.01 -1.15
N PHE A 87 -5.48 -2.66 -0.03
CA PHE A 87 -4.13 -2.78 0.52
C PHE A 87 -3.20 -3.58 -0.39
N ILE A 88 -3.65 -4.76 -0.87
CA ILE A 88 -2.82 -5.64 -1.70
C ILE A 88 -2.52 -5.00 -3.04
N ASP A 89 -3.51 -4.36 -3.68
CA ASP A 89 -3.30 -3.62 -4.94
C ASP A 89 -2.23 -2.53 -4.77
N ARG A 90 -2.32 -1.73 -3.70
CA ARG A 90 -1.29 -0.72 -3.42
C ARG A 90 0.07 -1.33 -3.07
N LEU A 91 0.09 -2.45 -2.36
CA LEU A 91 1.33 -3.14 -2.04
C LEU A 91 2.07 -3.60 -3.30
N GLU A 92 1.34 -4.22 -4.24
CA GLU A 92 1.89 -4.77 -5.48
C GLU A 92 2.24 -3.69 -6.49
N ASN A 93 1.38 -2.69 -6.67
CA ASN A 93 1.45 -1.75 -7.78
C ASN A 93 2.02 -0.36 -7.43
N GLU A 94 2.15 -0.03 -6.12
CA GLU A 94 2.69 1.25 -5.67
C GLU A 94 3.87 1.06 -4.70
N ILE A 95 3.65 0.39 -3.56
CA ILE A 95 4.62 0.34 -2.46
C ILE A 95 5.87 -0.43 -2.85
N VAL A 96 5.72 -1.67 -3.33
CA VAL A 96 6.87 -2.52 -3.72
C VAL A 96 7.67 -1.90 -4.87
N PRO A 97 7.05 -1.40 -5.97
CA PRO A 97 7.79 -0.70 -7.03
C PRO A 97 8.55 0.53 -6.53
N ALA A 98 7.93 1.37 -5.69
CA ALA A 98 8.59 2.55 -5.14
C ALA A 98 9.79 2.19 -4.25
N LEU A 99 9.64 1.17 -3.39
CA LEU A 99 10.74 0.68 -2.55
C LEU A 99 11.89 0.09 -3.37
N ARG A 100 11.60 -0.58 -4.50
CA ARG A 100 12.63 -1.03 -5.45
C ARG A 100 13.38 0.13 -6.08
N ALA A 101 12.69 1.20 -6.39
CA ALA A 101 13.28 2.41 -6.95
C ALA A 101 14.01 3.29 -5.91
N GLY A 102 14.08 2.87 -4.64
CA GLY A 102 14.76 3.60 -3.58
C GLY A 102 13.96 4.74 -2.96
N PHE A 103 12.66 4.82 -3.23
CA PHE A 103 11.80 5.88 -2.68
C PHE A 103 11.57 5.70 -1.19
N ILE A 104 11.32 6.81 -0.51
CA ILE A 104 10.68 6.82 0.79
C ILE A 104 9.17 6.71 0.55
N VAL A 105 8.55 5.65 1.07
CA VAL A 105 7.11 5.48 1.05
C VAL A 105 6.55 5.98 2.38
N LEU A 106 5.81 7.09 2.34
CA LEU A 106 4.99 7.58 3.46
C LEU A 106 3.58 7.05 3.27
N THR A 107 3.04 6.31 4.24
CA THR A 107 1.68 5.81 4.15
C THR A 107 0.81 6.34 5.29
N ASP A 108 -0.32 6.99 4.90
CA ASP A 108 -1.42 7.35 5.81
C ASP A 108 -2.24 6.09 6.07
N ARG A 109 -2.00 5.45 7.20
CA ARG A 109 -2.50 4.13 7.59
C ARG A 109 -1.84 2.98 6.83
N TYR A 110 -1.71 1.89 7.51
CA TYR A 110 -1.21 0.62 6.99
C TYR A 110 -2.10 -0.54 7.48
N ILE A 111 -1.56 -1.75 7.57
CA ILE A 111 -2.33 -2.91 8.03
C ILE A 111 -2.92 -2.72 9.43
N TYR A 112 -2.29 -1.91 10.30
CA TYR A 112 -2.69 -1.78 11.70
C TYR A 112 -4.05 -1.10 11.87
N SER A 113 -4.33 -0.06 11.09
CA SER A 113 -5.68 0.52 11.00
C SER A 113 -6.70 -0.50 10.48
N LEU A 114 -6.31 -1.38 9.56
CA LEU A 114 -7.18 -2.40 9.00
C LEU A 114 -7.46 -3.52 10.02
N LEU A 115 -6.41 -3.94 10.77
CA LEU A 115 -6.53 -4.89 11.86
C LEU A 115 -7.43 -4.34 12.97
N ALA A 116 -7.12 -3.14 13.49
CA ALA A 116 -7.88 -2.53 14.58
C ALA A 116 -9.36 -2.38 14.24
N ARG A 117 -9.68 -1.87 13.04
CA ARG A 117 -11.07 -1.70 12.58
C ARG A 117 -11.81 -3.01 12.41
N ALA A 118 -11.14 -4.06 11.93
CA ALA A 118 -11.73 -5.38 11.75
C ALA A 118 -11.96 -6.08 13.09
N ILE A 119 -10.97 -6.05 14.00
CA ILE A 119 -11.04 -6.68 15.33
C ILE A 119 -12.14 -6.02 16.17
N VAL A 120 -12.19 -4.70 16.22
CA VAL A 120 -13.26 -3.96 16.93
C VAL A 120 -14.65 -4.28 16.37
N ARG A 121 -14.75 -4.65 15.09
CA ARG A 121 -15.98 -5.13 14.44
C ARG A 121 -16.25 -6.63 14.62
N GLY A 122 -15.48 -7.30 15.48
CA GLY A 122 -15.69 -8.71 15.83
C GLY A 122 -15.11 -9.71 14.84
N MET A 123 -14.22 -9.31 13.94
CA MET A 123 -13.49 -10.24 13.09
C MET A 123 -12.48 -11.05 13.92
N ASP A 124 -12.32 -12.32 13.59
CA ASP A 124 -11.30 -13.16 14.22
C ASP A 124 -9.89 -12.59 13.99
N PRO A 125 -9.14 -12.29 15.07
CA PRO A 125 -7.82 -11.67 14.97
C PRO A 125 -6.80 -12.52 14.21
N THR A 126 -6.88 -13.83 14.29
CA THR A 126 -5.96 -14.76 13.59
C THR A 126 -6.24 -14.75 12.10
N TRP A 127 -7.53 -14.83 11.75
CA TRP A 127 -7.95 -14.78 10.36
C TRP A 127 -7.55 -13.47 9.69
N ILE A 128 -7.84 -12.31 10.31
CA ILE A 128 -7.53 -11.02 9.69
C ILE A 128 -6.02 -10.79 9.58
N ARG A 129 -5.21 -11.21 10.56
CA ARG A 129 -3.74 -11.17 10.45
C ARG A 129 -3.22 -12.06 9.32
N SER A 130 -3.86 -13.22 9.07
CA SER A 130 -3.46 -14.11 7.98
C SER A 130 -3.62 -13.46 6.60
N ILE A 131 -4.65 -12.65 6.40
CA ILE A 131 -4.88 -11.89 5.16
C ILE A 131 -3.72 -10.90 4.90
N TYR A 132 -3.29 -10.18 5.94
CA TYR A 132 -2.22 -9.18 5.84
C TYR A 132 -0.81 -9.75 6.05
N SER A 133 -0.65 -11.07 6.09
CA SER A 133 0.66 -11.73 6.29
C SER A 133 1.68 -11.41 5.19
N VAL A 134 1.22 -10.99 4.02
CA VAL A 134 2.08 -10.54 2.90
C VAL A 134 2.65 -9.13 3.07
N ALA A 135 2.17 -8.39 4.06
CA ALA A 135 2.62 -7.03 4.31
C ALA A 135 4.10 -6.97 4.70
N LEU A 136 4.80 -5.97 4.17
CA LEU A 136 6.17 -5.67 4.56
C LEU A 136 6.20 -5.11 5.97
N VAL A 137 7.20 -5.49 6.75
CA VAL A 137 7.50 -4.84 8.03
C VAL A 137 8.05 -3.44 7.74
N PRO A 138 7.40 -2.36 8.23
CA PRO A 138 7.88 -0.99 8.02
C PRO A 138 9.23 -0.74 8.70
N ASP A 139 9.96 0.24 8.16
CA ASP A 139 11.18 0.75 8.82
C ASP A 139 10.83 1.56 10.09
N ALA A 140 9.65 2.20 10.11
CA ALA A 140 9.06 2.81 11.31
C ALA A 140 7.54 2.88 11.22
N VAL A 141 6.89 2.80 12.38
CA VAL A 141 5.46 3.06 12.56
C VAL A 141 5.31 4.15 13.63
N PHE A 142 4.87 5.33 13.21
CA PHE A 142 4.58 6.44 14.12
C PHE A 142 3.09 6.44 14.45
N TYR A 143 2.76 6.18 15.69
CA TYR A 143 1.40 6.21 16.19
C TYR A 143 1.07 7.56 16.80
N LEU A 144 0.24 8.34 16.13
CA LEU A 144 -0.27 9.61 16.60
C LEU A 144 -1.38 9.34 17.62
N ARG A 145 -1.01 9.22 18.89
CA ARG A 145 -1.95 8.93 19.97
C ARG A 145 -2.58 10.20 20.52
N ILE A 146 -3.91 10.20 20.59
CA ILE A 146 -4.69 11.31 21.14
C ILE A 146 -5.87 10.75 21.95
N GLY A 147 -6.14 11.31 23.12
CA GLY A 147 -7.30 10.94 23.94
C GLY A 147 -8.63 11.39 23.31
N ILE A 148 -9.72 10.71 23.67
CA ILE A 148 -11.06 11.02 23.13
C ILE A 148 -11.47 12.45 23.45
N ASP A 149 -11.17 12.95 24.65
CA ASP A 149 -11.53 14.30 25.08
C ASP A 149 -10.92 15.39 24.18
N GLN A 150 -9.76 15.12 23.61
CA GLN A 150 -9.07 16.04 22.69
C GLN A 150 -9.39 15.75 21.23
N LEU A 151 -9.68 14.49 20.90
CA LEU A 151 -10.08 14.06 19.56
C LEU A 151 -11.45 14.60 19.17
N LEU A 152 -12.41 14.52 20.11
CA LEU A 152 -13.81 14.87 19.88
C LEU A 152 -13.99 16.31 19.39
N PRO A 153 -13.41 17.36 20.03
CA PRO A 153 -13.51 18.73 19.50
C PRO A 153 -12.93 18.85 18.10
N ARG A 154 -11.80 18.18 17.81
CA ARG A 154 -11.17 18.23 16.48
C ARG A 154 -12.09 17.68 15.39
N VAL A 155 -12.77 16.58 15.66
CA VAL A 155 -13.71 15.98 14.70
C VAL A 155 -14.94 16.86 14.53
N VAL A 156 -15.56 17.32 15.62
CA VAL A 156 -16.79 18.13 15.59
C VAL A 156 -16.57 19.45 14.86
N PHE A 157 -15.48 20.16 15.13
CA PHE A 157 -15.19 21.47 14.53
C PHE A 157 -14.59 21.40 13.12
N SER A 158 -14.15 20.21 12.64
CA SER A 158 -13.61 20.09 11.30
C SER A 158 -14.66 19.65 10.28
N ARG A 159 -15.12 18.41 10.35
CA ARG A 159 -16.00 17.78 9.36
C ARG A 159 -17.28 17.17 9.95
N GLY A 160 -17.40 17.17 11.26
CA GLY A 160 -18.48 16.49 11.96
C GLY A 160 -18.29 14.97 12.04
N PHE A 161 -19.33 14.30 12.50
CA PHE A 161 -19.33 12.84 12.60
C PHE A 161 -19.65 12.16 11.26
N ASP A 162 -18.96 11.07 10.98
CA ASP A 162 -19.23 10.16 9.86
C ASP A 162 -19.80 8.85 10.42
N TYR A 163 -20.72 8.23 9.68
CA TYR A 163 -21.38 6.97 10.07
C TYR A 163 -20.40 5.87 10.45
N TRP A 164 -19.40 5.60 9.59
CA TRP A 164 -18.44 4.52 9.77
C TRP A 164 -17.36 4.84 10.80
N GLU A 165 -16.97 6.11 10.90
CA GLU A 165 -16.00 6.59 11.88
C GLU A 165 -16.60 6.72 13.28
N SER A 166 -17.92 6.84 13.35
CA SER A 166 -18.68 6.82 14.61
C SER A 166 -19.08 5.39 15.03
N GLY A 167 -18.83 4.37 14.20
CA GLY A 167 -19.20 3.01 14.53
C GLY A 167 -20.70 2.77 14.63
N MET A 168 -21.50 3.52 13.88
CA MET A 168 -22.98 3.39 13.87
C MET A 168 -23.43 2.01 13.41
N ASP A 169 -22.59 1.31 12.64
CA ASP A 169 -22.77 -0.08 12.23
C ASP A 169 -22.67 -1.09 13.41
N LEU A 170 -22.02 -0.70 14.52
CA LEU A 170 -21.83 -1.53 15.71
C LEU A 170 -22.83 -1.26 16.82
N TYR A 171 -23.30 -0.03 16.91
CA TYR A 171 -24.13 0.44 18.01
C TYR A 171 -25.51 0.96 17.53
N PRO A 172 -26.34 0.09 16.93
CA PRO A 172 -27.66 0.49 16.49
C PRO A 172 -28.52 0.96 17.68
N GLY A 173 -29.16 2.11 17.55
CA GLY A 173 -29.97 2.70 18.61
C GLY A 173 -29.24 3.67 19.55
N HIS A 174 -27.94 3.85 19.41
CA HIS A 174 -27.21 4.96 20.04
C HIS A 174 -27.27 6.20 19.15
N ASP A 175 -27.14 7.36 19.77
CA ASP A 175 -26.86 8.56 19.02
C ASP A 175 -25.40 8.54 18.49
N MET A 176 -25.12 9.44 17.55
CA MET A 176 -23.83 9.43 16.85
C MET A 176 -22.66 9.84 17.77
N TYR A 177 -22.91 10.65 18.77
CA TYR A 177 -21.91 11.06 19.77
C TYR A 177 -21.52 9.89 20.68
N ASP A 178 -22.50 9.21 21.27
CA ASP A 178 -22.26 8.05 22.14
C ASP A 178 -21.58 6.92 21.38
N SER A 179 -22.06 6.64 20.15
CA SER A 179 -21.49 5.65 19.28
C SER A 179 -20.02 5.98 18.94
N PHE A 180 -19.75 7.23 18.58
CA PHE A 180 -18.38 7.71 18.31
C PHE A 180 -17.45 7.50 19.51
N CYS A 181 -17.86 7.94 20.69
CA CYS A 181 -17.04 7.78 21.91
C CYS A 181 -16.72 6.31 22.19
N LYS A 182 -17.70 5.41 22.09
CA LYS A 182 -17.51 3.97 22.29
C LYS A 182 -16.59 3.37 21.23
N TYR A 183 -16.83 3.64 19.97
CA TYR A 183 -16.06 3.07 18.87
C TYR A 183 -14.62 3.57 18.86
N GLN A 184 -14.41 4.89 19.00
CA GLN A 184 -13.06 5.45 19.04
C GLN A 184 -12.31 5.01 20.31
N GLY A 185 -12.99 4.82 21.44
CA GLY A 185 -12.41 4.24 22.65
C GLY A 185 -11.92 2.82 22.43
N ALA A 186 -12.74 1.99 21.79
CA ALA A 186 -12.35 0.62 21.43
C ALA A 186 -11.18 0.61 20.43
N LEU A 187 -11.18 1.51 19.43
CA LEU A 187 -10.06 1.65 18.50
C LEU A 187 -8.76 2.07 19.17
N LEU A 188 -8.81 3.05 20.09
CA LEU A 188 -7.63 3.48 20.85
C LEU A 188 -7.04 2.33 21.66
N SER A 189 -7.89 1.56 22.36
CA SER A 189 -7.45 0.38 23.10
C SER A 189 -6.79 -0.66 22.20
N GLU A 190 -7.36 -0.91 21.02
CA GLU A 190 -6.79 -1.85 20.06
C GLU A 190 -5.48 -1.34 19.47
N PHE A 191 -5.38 -0.05 19.15
CA PHE A 191 -4.13 0.56 18.68
C PHE A 191 -3.03 0.52 19.76
N ASP A 192 -3.37 0.72 21.03
CA ASP A 192 -2.41 0.62 22.14
C ASP A 192 -1.85 -0.82 22.22
N GLN A 193 -2.71 -1.87 22.10
CA GLN A 193 -2.27 -3.27 22.06
C GLN A 193 -1.40 -3.58 20.83
N LEU A 194 -1.83 -3.14 19.63
CA LEU A 194 -1.03 -3.30 18.41
C LEU A 194 0.30 -2.54 18.52
N GLY A 195 0.31 -1.39 19.18
CA GLY A 195 1.52 -0.61 19.42
C GLY A 195 2.55 -1.36 20.24
N GLU A 196 2.12 -2.10 21.27
CA GLU A 196 2.98 -2.97 22.06
C GLU A 196 3.46 -4.19 21.26
N GLU A 197 2.55 -4.84 20.52
CA GLU A 197 2.84 -6.03 19.70
C GLU A 197 3.84 -5.71 18.58
N TYR A 198 3.61 -4.63 17.83
CA TYR A 198 4.37 -4.26 16.64
C TYR A 198 5.42 -3.18 16.86
N LYS A 199 5.63 -2.78 18.13
CA LYS A 199 6.67 -1.82 18.55
C LYS A 199 6.53 -0.45 17.87
N PHE A 200 5.32 0.12 17.95
CA PHE A 200 5.10 1.47 17.43
C PHE A 200 5.91 2.51 18.21
N GLU A 201 6.33 3.54 17.51
CA GLU A 201 6.80 4.76 18.13
C GLU A 201 5.62 5.71 18.34
N THR A 202 5.22 5.88 19.59
CA THR A 202 4.08 6.72 19.96
C THR A 202 4.49 8.18 20.04
N ALA A 203 3.76 9.03 19.30
CA ALA A 203 3.86 10.49 19.39
C ALA A 203 2.58 11.06 20.01
N ASP A 204 2.73 11.97 20.96
CA ASP A 204 1.60 12.66 21.57
C ASP A 204 0.99 13.65 20.57
N ALA A 205 -0.13 13.25 19.96
CA ALA A 205 -0.84 14.08 18.99
C ALA A 205 -1.76 15.13 19.65
N SER A 206 -1.77 15.27 20.98
CA SER A 206 -2.40 16.39 21.68
C SER A 206 -1.61 17.68 21.52
N ALA A 207 -0.30 17.55 21.34
CA ALA A 207 0.61 18.65 21.10
C ALA A 207 0.31 19.40 19.79
N ASP A 208 0.93 20.57 19.64
CA ASP A 208 0.88 21.35 18.41
C ASP A 208 1.44 20.56 17.22
N ALA A 209 0.85 20.77 16.03
CA ALA A 209 1.21 20.01 14.83
C ALA A 209 2.69 20.16 14.45
N ASP A 210 3.26 21.34 14.64
CA ASP A 210 4.69 21.61 14.35
C ASP A 210 5.59 20.89 15.34
N ALA A 211 5.22 20.86 16.64
CA ALA A 211 5.97 20.12 17.65
C ALA A 211 5.99 18.62 17.37
N VAL A 212 4.85 18.03 16.98
CA VAL A 212 4.75 16.64 16.52
C VAL A 212 5.63 16.42 15.30
N CYS A 213 5.56 17.33 14.31
CA CYS A 213 6.37 17.24 13.09
C CYS A 213 7.88 17.25 13.39
N VAL A 214 8.34 18.13 14.27
CA VAL A 214 9.76 18.19 14.71
C VAL A 214 10.19 16.87 15.33
N HIS A 215 9.35 16.27 16.19
CA HIS A 215 9.62 14.95 16.76
C HIS A 215 9.76 13.88 15.67
N LEU A 216 8.80 13.81 14.74
CA LEU A 216 8.81 12.83 13.65
C LEU A 216 10.04 13.02 12.74
N LYS A 217 10.37 14.27 12.36
CA LYS A 217 11.55 14.59 11.55
C LYS A 217 12.85 14.07 12.18
N LYS A 218 13.03 14.31 13.49
CA LYS A 218 14.20 13.81 14.22
C LYS A 218 14.33 12.29 14.16
N ARG A 219 13.22 11.58 14.30
CA ARG A 219 13.21 10.11 14.28
C ARG A 219 13.46 9.57 12.88
N ILE A 220 12.84 10.19 11.87
CA ILE A 220 13.02 9.82 10.47
C ILE A 220 14.48 10.01 10.03
N LEU A 221 15.14 11.10 10.41
CA LEU A 221 16.56 11.29 10.12
C LEU A 221 17.42 10.13 10.63
N GLY A 222 17.17 9.65 11.85
CA GLY A 222 17.92 8.51 12.39
C GLY A 222 17.68 7.18 11.64
N ILE A 223 16.56 7.07 10.88
CA ILE A 223 16.25 5.92 10.02
C ILE A 223 16.94 6.05 8.66
N LEU A 224 17.11 7.28 8.18
CA LEU A 224 17.71 7.59 6.88
C LEU A 224 19.24 7.61 6.92
N GLU A 225 19.83 7.90 8.08
CA GLU A 225 21.28 7.86 8.26
C GLU A 225 21.81 6.43 8.01
N PRO A 226 22.86 6.28 7.21
CA PRO A 226 23.47 4.97 7.00
C PRO A 226 23.99 4.42 8.33
N ASN A 227 23.66 3.17 8.64
CA ASN A 227 24.14 2.51 9.83
C ASN A 227 25.68 2.47 9.79
N PRO A 228 26.42 3.06 10.74
CA PRO A 228 27.89 3.13 10.69
C PRO A 228 28.58 1.76 10.62
N LYS A 229 27.84 0.66 10.77
CA LYS A 229 28.34 -0.70 10.58
C LYS A 229 28.32 -1.19 9.13
N GLU A 230 27.63 -0.49 8.21
CA GLU A 230 27.59 -0.83 6.79
C GLU A 230 28.54 0.04 5.93
N THR A 231 29.18 1.05 6.53
CA THR A 231 30.06 2.01 5.83
C THR A 231 31.54 1.57 5.82
N THR A 232 31.82 0.30 5.67
CA THR A 232 33.19 -0.19 5.43
C THR A 232 33.39 -0.68 4.00
N VAL A 233 32.91 0.11 3.00
CA VAL A 233 33.44 -0.01 1.63
C VAL A 233 33.44 1.38 1.00
N SER A 234 34.66 1.90 0.76
CA SER A 234 35.03 2.90 -0.23
C SER A 234 34.55 4.35 -0.01
N ASN A 235 35.38 5.14 0.65
CA ASN A 235 35.38 6.59 0.67
C ASN A 235 36.23 7.17 -0.46
N SER A 236 35.88 6.97 -1.71
CA SER A 236 36.48 7.74 -2.80
C SER A 236 35.37 8.26 -3.73
N CYS A 237 35.37 9.56 -3.99
CA CYS A 237 34.47 10.19 -4.94
C CYS A 237 34.60 9.56 -6.35
N SER A 238 35.76 9.00 -6.66
CA SER A 238 36.07 8.26 -7.87
C SER A 238 35.22 6.98 -8.00
N ASP A 239 35.06 6.23 -6.90
CA ASP A 239 34.31 4.97 -6.91
C ASP A 239 32.81 5.19 -7.06
N LEU A 240 32.28 6.32 -6.53
CA LEU A 240 30.90 6.72 -6.73
C LEU A 240 30.61 7.12 -8.18
N ILE A 241 31.53 7.84 -8.81
CA ILE A 241 31.44 8.24 -10.22
C ILE A 241 31.55 7.00 -11.11
N GLU A 242 32.46 6.07 -10.80
CA GLU A 242 32.64 4.83 -11.56
C GLU A 242 31.41 3.91 -11.46
N THR A 243 30.86 3.74 -10.25
CA THR A 243 29.62 2.97 -10.02
C THR A 243 28.41 3.61 -10.71
N PHE A 244 28.30 4.94 -10.71
CA PHE A 244 27.22 5.64 -11.41
C PHE A 244 27.36 5.51 -12.92
N THR A 245 28.58 5.70 -13.46
CA THR A 245 28.89 5.54 -14.88
C THR A 245 28.63 4.12 -15.37
N GLN A 246 29.00 3.12 -14.59
CA GLN A 246 28.74 1.71 -14.90
C GLN A 246 27.23 1.41 -14.97
N ARG A 247 26.45 1.87 -14.01
CA ARG A 247 24.99 1.69 -14.01
C ARG A 247 24.30 2.38 -15.18
N VAL A 248 24.77 3.57 -15.57
CA VAL A 248 24.24 4.29 -16.74
C VAL A 248 24.61 3.55 -18.02
N LEU A 249 25.82 3.05 -18.16
CA LEU A 249 26.26 2.25 -19.30
C LEU A 249 25.47 0.93 -19.42
N GLU A 250 25.24 0.23 -18.31
CA GLU A 250 24.45 -1.00 -18.29
C GLU A 250 22.98 -0.75 -18.65
N SER A 251 22.43 0.42 -18.32
CA SER A 251 21.05 0.80 -18.70
C SER A 251 20.92 1.18 -20.18
N LEU A 252 22.01 1.52 -20.85
CA LEU A 252 22.05 1.89 -22.27
C LEU A 252 22.33 0.72 -23.19
N ILE A 253 22.73 -0.46 -22.67
CA ILE A 253 22.90 -1.68 -23.46
C ILE A 253 21.52 -2.31 -23.69
N PRO A 254 21.05 -2.42 -24.94
CA PRO A 254 19.80 -3.11 -25.22
C PRO A 254 19.90 -4.56 -24.71
N GLN A 255 18.97 -4.98 -23.88
CA GLN A 255 18.87 -6.38 -23.47
C GLN A 255 18.57 -7.21 -24.71
N PRO A 256 19.31 -8.30 -25.00
CA PRO A 256 19.01 -9.14 -26.15
C PRO A 256 17.60 -9.70 -26.02
N ASN A 257 16.86 -9.57 -27.10
CA ASN A 257 15.45 -9.97 -27.19
C ASN A 257 15.38 -11.48 -26.90
N ARG A 258 14.55 -11.91 -25.93
CA ARG A 258 14.37 -13.32 -25.53
C ARG A 258 13.95 -14.25 -26.68
N ALA A 259 13.65 -13.71 -27.85
CA ALA A 259 13.30 -14.46 -29.06
C ALA A 259 14.53 -15.00 -29.81
N GLU A 260 15.75 -14.47 -29.61
CA GLU A 260 16.96 -14.93 -30.33
C GLU A 260 17.69 -16.07 -29.64
N VAL A 261 17.51 -16.26 -28.32
CA VAL A 261 18.14 -17.34 -27.56
C VAL A 261 17.55 -18.73 -27.86
N HIS A 262 16.34 -18.79 -28.46
CA HIS A 262 15.73 -20.07 -28.90
C HIS A 262 16.09 -20.48 -30.34
N ALA A 263 16.76 -19.62 -31.11
CA ALA A 263 17.15 -19.93 -32.47
C ALA A 263 18.53 -20.64 -32.57
N GLU A 264 19.42 -20.41 -31.65
CA GLU A 264 20.77 -21.06 -31.67
C GLU A 264 20.80 -22.47 -31.07
N ASN A 265 19.85 -22.83 -30.18
CA ASN A 265 19.75 -24.19 -29.63
C ASN A 265 18.89 -25.16 -30.45
N GLY A 266 18.37 -24.72 -31.60
CA GLY A 266 17.56 -25.53 -32.52
C GLY A 266 18.30 -26.18 -33.67
N LEU A 267 19.60 -25.92 -33.86
CA LEU A 267 20.37 -26.35 -35.02
C LEU A 267 21.23 -27.58 -34.82
N GLU A 268 21.24 -28.20 -33.65
CA GLU A 268 22.07 -29.40 -33.37
C GLU A 268 21.32 -30.74 -33.24
N ILE A 269 19.99 -30.78 -33.44
CA ILE A 269 19.20 -32.05 -33.36
C ILE A 269 18.41 -32.35 -34.66
N ALA A 270 18.88 -31.91 -35.81
CA ALA A 270 18.22 -32.24 -37.07
C ALA A 270 19.17 -32.90 -38.07
N SER A 271 19.90 -33.93 -37.64
CA SER A 271 20.60 -34.85 -38.55
C SER A 271 20.43 -36.30 -38.09
N HIS A 272 19.22 -36.81 -38.09
CA HIS A 272 18.88 -38.23 -38.25
C HIS A 272 17.36 -38.40 -38.18
N GLN A 273 16.73 -38.44 -39.30
CA GLN A 273 15.82 -39.49 -39.77
C GLN A 273 15.02 -39.00 -40.99
N HIS A 274 15.47 -39.49 -42.11
CA HIS A 274 14.67 -39.58 -43.31
C HIS A 274 13.67 -40.73 -43.16
N ASN A 275 12.42 -40.51 -43.44
CA ASN A 275 11.55 -41.25 -44.41
C ASN A 275 10.08 -41.25 -43.99
N SER A 276 9.34 -40.90 -44.97
CA SER A 276 8.12 -41.50 -45.53
C SER A 276 6.82 -40.72 -45.36
N ALA A 277 6.34 -40.39 -46.55
CA ALA A 277 4.99 -40.45 -47.11
C ALA A 277 3.97 -39.42 -46.54
N ALA A 278 3.61 -38.42 -47.32
CA ALA A 278 2.71 -38.36 -48.46
C ALA A 278 1.20 -38.23 -48.11
N LEU A 279 0.58 -37.19 -48.72
CA LEU A 279 -0.87 -37.01 -49.02
C LEU A 279 -1.76 -36.54 -47.83
N SER A 280 -2.49 -35.49 -47.91
CA SER A 280 -3.44 -35.07 -48.89
C SER A 280 -3.92 -33.62 -48.66
N LYS A 281 -4.25 -33.00 -49.78
CA LYS A 281 -4.93 -31.72 -50.00
C LYS A 281 -6.36 -31.70 -49.43
N ASP A 282 -6.81 -30.54 -49.17
CA ASP A 282 -8.06 -29.92 -49.58
C ASP A 282 -8.94 -29.30 -48.47
N ARG A 283 -9.29 -28.10 -48.78
CA ARG A 283 -10.49 -27.26 -48.68
C ARG A 283 -10.36 -26.11 -47.66
N VAL A 284 -10.10 -24.91 -48.17
CA VAL A 284 -10.94 -23.90 -48.83
C VAL A 284 -12.22 -23.54 -48.02
N GLY A 285 -12.22 -22.31 -47.54
CA GLY A 285 -13.31 -21.39 -47.78
C GLY A 285 -14.23 -21.02 -46.67
N ARG A 286 -14.23 -19.84 -46.41
CA ARG A 286 -15.29 -18.82 -46.33
C ARG A 286 -15.30 -17.96 -45.05
N ALA A 287 -15.03 -16.72 -45.35
CA ALA A 287 -15.48 -15.51 -44.71
C ALA A 287 -17.01 -15.40 -44.65
N LEU A 288 -17.46 -14.50 -43.85
CA LEU A 288 -18.65 -13.64 -43.89
C LEU A 288 -19.27 -13.56 -42.49
N ASP A 289 -19.43 -12.46 -41.94
CA ASP A 289 -20.18 -11.25 -42.01
C ASP A 289 -20.79 -10.90 -40.64
N LEU A 290 -20.50 -9.72 -40.20
CA LEU A 290 -21.25 -8.97 -39.20
C LEU A 290 -22.66 -8.61 -39.75
N PRO A 291 -23.66 -8.41 -38.90
CA PRO A 291 -24.23 -7.06 -38.92
C PRO A 291 -24.46 -6.40 -37.56
N ALA A 292 -24.23 -5.10 -37.59
CA ALA A 292 -24.73 -4.11 -36.65
C ALA A 292 -26.25 -3.98 -36.79
N ARG A 293 -26.90 -3.66 -35.68
CA ARG A 293 -28.19 -2.94 -35.46
C ARG A 293 -28.70 -3.31 -34.06
N LEU A 294 -29.27 -2.48 -33.24
CA LEU A 294 -29.96 -1.20 -33.30
C LEU A 294 -30.17 -0.75 -31.84
N ILE A 295 -29.99 0.51 -31.58
CA ILE A 295 -30.52 1.22 -30.41
C ILE A 295 -32.04 1.42 -30.62
N PRO A 296 -32.86 1.42 -29.59
CA PRO A 296 -33.85 2.47 -29.49
C PRO A 296 -33.86 3.24 -28.17
N HIS A 297 -33.86 4.56 -28.31
CA HIS A 297 -34.40 5.50 -27.37
C HIS A 297 -35.89 5.20 -27.06
N THR A 298 -36.28 5.35 -25.81
CA THR A 298 -37.58 6.02 -25.52
C THR A 298 -37.57 6.68 -24.13
N ARG A 299 -38.12 7.85 -24.16
CA ARG A 299 -38.38 8.86 -23.14
C ARG A 299 -39.59 8.54 -22.27
N GLN A 300 -39.62 9.30 -21.15
CA GLN A 300 -40.78 9.89 -20.40
C GLN A 300 -41.42 8.98 -19.36
N ALA A 301 -41.32 9.43 -18.11
CA ALA A 301 -42.17 10.33 -17.32
C ALA A 301 -43.33 9.60 -16.58
N VAL A 302 -43.27 9.57 -15.29
CA VAL A 302 -44.09 10.26 -14.29
C VAL A 302 -43.29 10.28 -12.99
#